data_764c99dee87e00979a578c5cc5072636
#
_entry.id   764c99dee87e00979a578c5cc5072636
#
_cell.length_a   1.000
_cell.length_b   1.000
_cell.length_c   1.000
_cell.angle_alpha   90.00
_cell.angle_beta   90.00
_cell.angle_gamma   90.00
#
_symmetry.space_group_name_H-M   'P 1'
#
loop_
_entity.id
_entity.type
_entity.pdbx_description
1 polymer ?
#
loop_
_entity_poly.entity_id
_entity_poly.type
_entity_poly.pdbx_seq_one_letter_code
_entity_poly.pdbx_strand_id
1 'polypeptide(L)'
;MYLIKELSFLLKVSNVKINRSLLIKELLSDPCYPSLLSISKTLIFFGVENESYIVDIDHLSSLKNVIVHTTDENGHFYVLKGCCKDDVYLYDGSDKTISKSEFLSIWNGVTLKINRVHQDYHPSNNHTLSIFFATLFLLVVSSVSILQDKMIQALFFLNIIGLALAGTLLKKQMYNYDTIPFCMRGTKFDCKYVSDRNPFRRWIPFDLPVLGLFFFIFCISYLMLTQYTNFILWTVNFVAVIIMLILTCYQLFMIRKYCVYCLSITIIVMIKIFLLKPSLATIRLVTFSNLICAFSLAVLLSIIIYKFAYADSILDEKEIELLRLKRNKRIMSECFSKKHLGNPISDMMEFGNKNADIVITTFISLHCTHCRKVVNDVINLLTQFPKRFLWRVVIDGVYHPAMPEDVFAKINARQLNLLRLYHQDKKQCMKALRGWNIMRNNIKDAYLIAAYRHQLEMLQSENISHYPHIWVNDYIFPKEYTIKDLLCMQDEIIQLR
;
A
#
# COMPACT_ATOMS: atom_id res chain seq x y z
N MET A 1 5.80 -12.72 11.87
CA MET A 1 5.98 -11.29 11.51
C MET A 1 7.44 -10.93 11.21
N TYR A 2 8.31 -11.93 11.19
CA TYR A 2 9.76 -11.80 10.97
C TYR A 2 10.09 -11.42 9.51
N LEU A 3 9.44 -12.04 8.55
CA LEU A 3 9.69 -11.91 7.11
C LEU A 3 9.64 -10.48 6.52
N ILE A 4 8.88 -9.58 7.14
CA ILE A 4 8.70 -8.20 6.66
C ILE A 4 9.95 -7.35 6.89
N LYS A 5 10.69 -7.62 7.97
CA LYS A 5 11.92 -6.89 8.29
C LYS A 5 13.04 -7.27 7.34
N GLU A 6 13.18 -8.57 7.10
CA GLU A 6 14.16 -9.15 6.20
C GLU A 6 13.94 -8.64 4.77
N LEU A 7 12.70 -8.69 4.29
CA LEU A 7 12.34 -8.20 2.97
C LEU A 7 12.56 -6.69 2.84
N SER A 8 12.17 -5.91 3.85
CA SER A 8 12.40 -4.45 3.85
C SER A 8 13.89 -4.10 3.85
N PHE A 9 14.72 -4.87 4.57
CA PHE A 9 16.17 -4.69 4.57
C PHE A 9 16.76 -5.04 3.21
N LEU A 10 16.39 -6.17 2.63
CA LEU A 10 16.86 -6.60 1.30
C LEU A 10 16.53 -5.55 0.22
N LEU A 11 15.30 -5.05 0.20
CA LEU A 11 14.86 -4.01 -0.73
C LEU A 11 15.66 -2.71 -0.56
N LYS A 12 15.96 -2.32 0.70
CA LYS A 12 16.78 -1.15 0.99
C LYS A 12 18.21 -1.31 0.47
N VAL A 13 18.82 -2.46 0.67
CA VAL A 13 20.19 -2.75 0.18
C VAL A 13 20.22 -2.82 -1.35
N SER A 14 19.17 -3.33 -1.96
CA SER A 14 18.99 -3.37 -3.42
C SER A 14 18.55 -2.02 -4.02
N ASN A 15 18.50 -0.96 -3.22
CA ASN A 15 18.09 0.41 -3.61
C ASN A 15 16.68 0.51 -4.21
N VAL A 16 15.77 -0.36 -3.77
CA VAL A 16 14.38 -0.43 -4.23
C VAL A 16 13.49 0.37 -3.29
N LYS A 17 12.80 1.38 -3.81
CA LYS A 17 11.85 2.21 -3.05
C LYS A 17 10.43 1.69 -3.22
N ILE A 18 9.91 0.98 -2.24
CA ILE A 18 8.53 0.50 -2.20
C ILE A 18 7.83 1.07 -0.97
N ASN A 19 6.55 1.40 -1.11
CA ASN A 19 5.72 1.75 0.04
C ASN A 19 5.57 0.53 0.96
N ARG A 20 6.06 0.65 2.19
CA ARG A 20 6.08 -0.44 3.16
C ARG A 20 4.69 -0.98 3.49
N SER A 21 3.69 -0.12 3.61
CA SER A 21 2.30 -0.54 3.89
C SER A 21 1.77 -1.43 2.77
N LEU A 22 2.01 -1.02 1.51
CA LEU A 22 1.59 -1.78 0.34
C LEU A 22 2.35 -3.11 0.22
N LEU A 23 3.67 -3.11 0.51
CA LEU A 23 4.47 -4.33 0.56
C LEU A 23 3.92 -5.35 1.55
N ILE A 24 3.57 -4.89 2.76
CA ILE A 24 2.99 -5.73 3.81
C ILE A 24 1.64 -6.29 3.35
N LYS A 25 0.79 -5.46 2.79
CA LYS A 25 -0.53 -5.84 2.30
C LYS A 25 -0.44 -6.91 1.21
N GLU A 26 0.42 -6.71 0.21
CA GLU A 26 0.62 -7.68 -0.87
C GLU A 26 1.20 -9.00 -0.34
N LEU A 27 2.20 -8.95 0.54
CA LEU A 27 2.80 -10.15 1.13
C LEU A 27 1.80 -10.96 1.97
N LEU A 28 1.00 -10.28 2.82
CA LEU A 28 -0.01 -10.94 3.65
C LEU A 28 -1.22 -11.45 2.85
N SER A 29 -1.45 -10.91 1.66
CA SER A 29 -2.54 -11.32 0.76
C SER A 29 -2.23 -12.59 -0.03
N ASP A 30 -0.99 -13.07 0.00
CA ASP A 30 -0.63 -14.31 -0.69
C ASP A 30 -1.12 -15.53 0.10
N PRO A 31 -1.84 -16.48 -0.52
CA PRO A 31 -2.33 -17.70 0.14
C PRO A 31 -1.22 -18.58 0.71
N CYS A 32 -0.02 -18.52 0.11
CA CYS A 32 1.16 -19.30 0.54
C CYS A 32 1.99 -18.61 1.62
N TYR A 33 1.57 -17.46 2.14
CA TYR A 33 2.29 -16.78 3.23
C TYR A 33 2.23 -17.60 4.54
N PRO A 34 3.33 -17.76 5.27
CA PRO A 34 4.71 -17.30 5.03
C PRO A 34 5.54 -18.34 4.26
N SER A 35 5.90 -18.06 3.02
CA SER A 35 6.74 -18.95 2.21
C SER A 35 7.68 -18.16 1.31
N LEU A 36 8.74 -18.80 0.80
CA LEU A 36 9.63 -18.19 -0.19
C LEU A 36 8.87 -17.82 -1.47
N LEU A 37 7.88 -18.63 -1.85
CA LEU A 37 7.01 -18.38 -3.00
C LEU A 37 6.21 -17.08 -2.83
N SER A 38 5.67 -16.82 -1.63
CA SER A 38 4.95 -15.58 -1.36
C SER A 38 5.87 -14.36 -1.43
N ILE A 39 7.13 -14.48 -1.01
CA ILE A 39 8.13 -13.42 -1.17
C ILE A 39 8.40 -13.16 -2.64
N SER A 40 8.68 -14.21 -3.41
CA SER A 40 8.96 -14.13 -4.84
C SER A 40 7.81 -13.47 -5.61
N LYS A 41 6.56 -13.93 -5.41
CA LYS A 41 5.36 -13.35 -6.02
C LYS A 41 5.18 -11.87 -5.65
N THR A 42 5.40 -11.52 -4.38
CA THR A 42 5.33 -10.12 -3.92
C THR A 42 6.39 -9.26 -4.60
N LEU A 43 7.63 -9.72 -4.72
CA LEU A 43 8.69 -9.01 -5.42
C LEU A 43 8.34 -8.80 -6.90
N ILE A 44 7.84 -9.83 -7.58
CA ILE A 44 7.38 -9.76 -8.97
C ILE A 44 6.26 -8.73 -9.12
N PHE A 45 5.29 -8.69 -8.21
CA PHE A 45 4.21 -7.69 -8.23
C PHE A 45 4.75 -6.25 -8.24
N PHE A 46 5.87 -6.00 -7.56
CA PHE A 46 6.53 -4.70 -7.54
C PHE A 46 7.56 -4.49 -8.68
N GLY A 47 7.60 -5.37 -9.66
CA GLY A 47 8.54 -5.28 -10.78
C GLY A 47 9.98 -5.61 -10.41
N VAL A 48 10.18 -6.35 -9.32
CA VAL A 48 11.50 -6.80 -8.87
C VAL A 48 11.72 -8.24 -9.31
N GLU A 49 12.54 -8.42 -10.35
CA GLU A 49 12.93 -9.75 -10.82
C GLU A 49 13.79 -10.46 -9.77
N ASN A 50 13.40 -11.67 -9.44
CA ASN A 50 14.10 -12.49 -8.45
C ASN A 50 14.15 -13.95 -8.91
N GLU A 51 15.11 -14.68 -8.38
CA GLU A 51 15.30 -16.09 -8.64
C GLU A 51 15.52 -16.83 -7.31
N SER A 52 14.88 -18.00 -7.20
CA SER A 52 15.08 -18.91 -6.07
C SER A 52 15.80 -20.15 -6.57
N TYR A 53 16.86 -20.55 -5.88
CA TYR A 53 17.67 -21.70 -6.24
C TYR A 53 18.26 -22.36 -4.99
N ILE A 54 18.70 -23.61 -5.15
CA ILE A 54 19.42 -24.34 -4.11
C ILE A 54 20.91 -24.16 -4.38
N VAL A 55 21.64 -23.75 -3.37
CA VAL A 55 23.09 -23.47 -3.45
C VAL A 55 23.86 -24.53 -2.68
N ASP A 56 24.92 -25.04 -3.28
CA ASP A 56 25.86 -25.93 -2.62
C ASP A 56 26.73 -25.18 -1.59
N ILE A 57 27.16 -25.89 -0.56
CA ILE A 57 27.92 -25.36 0.58
C ILE A 57 29.18 -24.60 0.13
N ASP A 58 29.83 -25.08 -0.94
CA ASP A 58 31.07 -24.49 -1.48
C ASP A 58 30.88 -23.07 -2.01
N HIS A 59 29.67 -22.74 -2.44
CA HIS A 59 29.33 -21.42 -2.98
C HIS A 59 28.79 -20.43 -1.95
N LEU A 60 28.66 -20.82 -0.67
CA LEU A 60 28.15 -19.97 0.41
C LEU A 60 28.93 -18.64 0.51
N SER A 61 30.25 -18.68 0.38
CA SER A 61 31.12 -17.50 0.47
C SER A 61 30.87 -16.45 -0.62
N SER A 62 30.29 -16.84 -1.74
CA SER A 62 29.94 -15.94 -2.85
C SER A 62 28.61 -15.22 -2.67
N LEU A 63 27.78 -15.69 -1.73
CA LEU A 63 26.45 -15.14 -1.48
C LEU A 63 26.52 -13.86 -0.66
N LYS A 64 25.85 -12.81 -1.12
CA LYS A 64 25.68 -11.54 -0.40
C LYS A 64 24.31 -10.96 -0.65
N ASN A 65 23.69 -10.45 0.42
CA ASN A 65 22.38 -9.78 0.35
C ASN A 65 21.30 -10.65 -0.31
N VAL A 66 21.14 -11.87 0.18
CA VAL A 66 20.15 -12.84 -0.29
C VAL A 66 19.29 -13.31 0.87
N ILE A 67 18.06 -13.71 0.61
CA ILE A 67 17.21 -14.38 1.61
C ILE A 67 17.58 -15.85 1.62
N VAL A 68 17.83 -16.39 2.80
CA VAL A 68 18.10 -17.82 3.04
C VAL A 68 17.02 -18.38 3.94
N HIS A 69 16.67 -19.65 3.72
CA HIS A 69 15.75 -20.40 4.58
C HIS A 69 16.51 -21.39 5.45
N THR A 70 16.17 -21.42 6.73
CA THR A 70 16.76 -22.32 7.72
C THR A 70 15.71 -23.27 8.28
N THR A 71 16.13 -24.42 8.80
CA THR A 71 15.26 -25.48 9.31
C THR A 71 15.10 -25.46 10.83
N ASP A 72 15.62 -24.42 11.50
CA ASP A 72 15.50 -24.24 12.94
C ASP A 72 14.05 -23.98 13.38
N GLU A 73 13.65 -24.54 14.51
CA GLU A 73 12.41 -24.40 15.29
C GLU A 73 11.06 -24.26 14.55
N ASN A 74 10.94 -24.15 13.26
CA ASN A 74 9.74 -24.07 12.41
C ASN A 74 10.06 -23.43 11.04
N GLY A 75 11.32 -23.30 10.69
CA GLY A 75 11.77 -22.67 9.46
C GLY A 75 11.78 -21.15 9.55
N HIS A 76 12.94 -20.55 9.57
CA HIS A 76 13.11 -19.09 9.56
C HIS A 76 13.71 -18.59 8.26
N PHE A 77 13.42 -17.32 7.96
CA PHE A 77 14.05 -16.61 6.86
C PHE A 77 14.99 -15.55 7.42
N TYR A 78 16.22 -15.54 6.93
CA TYR A 78 17.24 -14.55 7.25
C TYR A 78 17.72 -13.86 5.99
N VAL A 79 18.18 -12.62 6.11
CA VAL A 79 19.00 -12.03 5.05
C VAL A 79 20.45 -12.34 5.35
N LEU A 80 21.10 -13.11 4.48
CA LEU A 80 22.53 -13.35 4.51
C LEU A 80 23.24 -12.11 3.97
N LYS A 81 23.91 -11.35 4.84
CA LYS A 81 24.70 -10.18 4.47
C LYS A 81 26.03 -10.56 3.81
N GLY A 82 26.59 -11.67 4.23
CA GLY A 82 27.83 -12.24 3.73
C GLY A 82 28.43 -13.27 4.67
N CYS A 83 29.48 -13.92 4.21
CA CYS A 83 30.25 -14.90 4.98
C CYS A 83 31.72 -14.51 4.94
N CYS A 84 32.42 -14.54 6.08
CA CYS A 84 33.83 -14.25 6.21
C CYS A 84 34.50 -15.36 7.00
N LYS A 85 35.40 -16.12 6.38
CA LYS A 85 36.12 -17.27 6.98
C LYS A 85 35.19 -18.19 7.77
N ASP A 86 35.09 -18.01 9.08
CA ASP A 86 34.36 -18.89 10.02
C ASP A 86 33.03 -18.26 10.51
N ASP A 87 32.73 -17.00 10.14
CA ASP A 87 31.56 -16.29 10.59
C ASP A 87 30.58 -16.01 9.44
N VAL A 88 29.27 -16.17 9.76
CA VAL A 88 28.14 -15.84 8.88
C VAL A 88 27.35 -14.70 9.48
N TYR A 89 27.16 -13.65 8.68
CA TYR A 89 26.44 -12.44 9.09
C TYR A 89 24.99 -12.49 8.59
N LEU A 90 24.07 -12.61 9.52
CA LEU A 90 22.62 -12.71 9.26
C LEU A 90 21.87 -11.48 9.76
N TYR A 91 20.68 -11.27 9.21
CA TYR A 91 19.76 -10.24 9.65
C TYR A 91 18.32 -10.78 9.71
N ASP A 92 17.67 -10.62 10.87
CA ASP A 92 16.26 -10.95 11.14
C ASP A 92 15.48 -9.78 11.78
N GLY A 93 15.92 -8.57 11.50
CA GLY A 93 15.48 -7.34 12.17
C GLY A 93 16.52 -6.82 13.15
N SER A 94 17.53 -7.63 13.47
CA SER A 94 18.77 -7.29 14.18
C SER A 94 19.95 -7.99 13.51
N ASP A 95 21.14 -7.43 13.65
CA ASP A 95 22.35 -8.08 13.15
C ASP A 95 22.73 -9.24 14.07
N LYS A 96 22.94 -10.41 13.49
CA LYS A 96 23.38 -11.63 14.16
C LYS A 96 24.64 -12.14 13.48
N THR A 97 25.55 -12.67 14.28
CA THR A 97 26.75 -13.38 13.81
C THR A 97 26.72 -14.77 14.42
N ILE A 98 26.79 -15.78 13.59
CA ILE A 98 26.88 -17.19 14.00
C ILE A 98 28.06 -17.87 13.31
N SER A 99 28.56 -18.96 13.88
CA SER A 99 29.64 -19.70 13.25
C SER A 99 29.15 -20.36 11.94
N LYS A 100 30.06 -20.54 10.97
CA LYS A 100 29.77 -21.21 9.71
C LYS A 100 29.26 -22.63 9.92
N SER A 101 29.81 -23.37 10.89
CA SER A 101 29.38 -24.71 11.24
C SER A 101 27.95 -24.76 11.77
N GLU A 102 27.60 -23.83 12.65
CA GLU A 102 26.25 -23.68 13.18
C GLU A 102 25.25 -23.30 12.06
N PHE A 103 25.60 -22.35 11.21
CA PHE A 103 24.75 -21.98 10.06
C PHE A 103 24.50 -23.16 9.13
N LEU A 104 25.53 -23.92 8.77
CA LEU A 104 25.41 -25.07 7.88
C LEU A 104 24.55 -26.20 8.47
N SER A 105 24.47 -26.32 9.80
CA SER A 105 23.60 -27.31 10.45
C SER A 105 22.09 -26.98 10.33
N ILE A 106 21.75 -25.72 10.14
CA ILE A 106 20.36 -25.25 10.06
C ILE A 106 19.94 -24.81 8.65
N TRP A 107 20.88 -24.52 7.75
CA TRP A 107 20.59 -24.05 6.40
C TRP A 107 20.28 -25.23 5.45
N ASN A 108 19.19 -25.14 4.71
CA ASN A 108 18.76 -26.15 3.74
C ASN A 108 19.20 -25.88 2.29
N GLY A 109 20.12 -24.93 2.06
CA GLY A 109 20.61 -24.55 0.72
C GLY A 109 19.69 -23.60 -0.03
N VAL A 110 18.43 -23.44 0.38
CA VAL A 110 17.45 -22.61 -0.34
C VAL A 110 17.76 -21.12 -0.18
N THR A 111 17.82 -20.43 -1.33
CA THR A 111 18.24 -19.02 -1.41
C THR A 111 17.38 -18.28 -2.41
N LEU A 112 17.04 -17.02 -2.10
CA LEU A 112 16.36 -16.10 -3.02
C LEU A 112 17.23 -14.86 -3.23
N LYS A 113 17.51 -14.55 -4.51
CA LYS A 113 18.31 -13.40 -4.94
C LYS A 113 17.49 -12.46 -5.79
N ILE A 114 17.69 -11.16 -5.61
CA ILE A 114 17.15 -10.10 -6.50
C ILE A 114 18.13 -9.93 -7.67
N ASN A 115 17.61 -10.02 -8.90
CA ASN A 115 18.42 -9.91 -10.12
C ASN A 115 18.35 -8.53 -10.74
N ARG A 116 17.14 -8.01 -10.99
CA ARG A 116 16.89 -6.72 -11.62
C ARG A 116 15.68 -6.02 -11.01
N VAL A 117 15.69 -4.71 -11.09
CA VAL A 117 14.60 -3.85 -10.65
C VAL A 117 14.13 -3.04 -11.86
N HIS A 118 12.89 -3.23 -12.28
CA HIS A 118 12.26 -2.36 -13.26
C HIS A 118 11.78 -1.10 -12.54
N GLN A 119 12.39 0.05 -12.84
CA GLN A 119 12.23 1.32 -12.10
C GLN A 119 10.84 2.00 -12.24
N ASP A 120 9.90 1.42 -12.99
CA ASP A 120 8.64 2.09 -13.34
C ASP A 120 7.50 1.95 -12.31
N TYR A 121 7.79 1.44 -11.09
CA TYR A 121 6.81 1.50 -10.03
C TYR A 121 6.77 2.93 -9.45
N HIS A 122 5.93 3.79 -10.04
CA HIS A 122 5.53 5.05 -9.43
C HIS A 122 4.38 4.78 -8.46
N PRO A 123 4.59 4.88 -7.13
CA PRO A 123 3.48 4.90 -6.21
C PRO A 123 2.56 6.06 -6.63
N SER A 124 1.27 5.78 -6.77
CA SER A 124 0.30 6.84 -7.06
C SER A 124 0.47 7.94 -6.01
N ASN A 125 0.92 9.10 -6.43
CA ASN A 125 0.98 10.27 -5.56
C ASN A 125 -0.47 10.61 -5.17
N ASN A 126 -0.82 10.33 -3.94
CA ASN A 126 -2.10 10.75 -3.39
C ASN A 126 -2.08 12.27 -3.19
N HIS A 127 -2.32 13.00 -4.29
CA HIS A 127 -2.46 14.46 -4.25
C HIS A 127 -3.53 14.91 -3.25
N THR A 128 -4.57 14.11 -3.05
CA THR A 128 -5.61 14.34 -2.04
C THR A 128 -5.04 14.40 -0.61
N LEU A 129 -4.10 13.50 -0.27
CA LEU A 129 -3.45 13.49 1.04
C LEU A 129 -2.56 14.73 1.23
N SER A 130 -1.84 15.14 0.19
CA SER A 130 -1.02 16.36 0.20
C SER A 130 -1.88 17.62 0.37
N ILE A 131 -3.02 17.72 -0.31
CA ILE A 131 -3.98 18.82 -0.17
C ILE A 131 -4.56 18.83 1.25
N PHE A 132 -4.93 17.68 1.79
CA PHE A 132 -5.43 17.57 3.16
C PHE A 132 -4.41 18.08 4.20
N PHE A 133 -3.14 17.68 4.08
CA PHE A 133 -2.09 18.18 4.98
C PHE A 133 -1.82 19.68 4.79
N ALA A 134 -1.88 20.18 3.57
CA ALA A 134 -1.72 21.61 3.31
C ALA A 134 -2.86 22.43 3.91
N THR A 135 -4.12 21.99 3.77
CA THR A 135 -5.28 22.68 4.38
C THR A 135 -5.24 22.60 5.89
N LEU A 136 -4.86 21.46 6.48
CA LEU A 136 -4.69 21.31 7.92
C LEU A 136 -3.58 22.24 8.44
N PHE A 137 -2.46 22.35 7.74
CA PHE A 137 -1.37 23.27 8.06
C PHE A 137 -1.83 24.73 8.03
N LEU A 138 -2.58 25.14 7.01
CA LEU A 138 -3.13 26.48 6.92
C LEU A 138 -4.11 26.78 8.07
N LEU A 139 -4.97 25.83 8.45
CA LEU A 139 -5.86 25.95 9.60
C LEU A 139 -5.08 26.12 10.90
N VAL A 140 -3.99 25.38 11.09
CA VAL A 140 -3.12 25.52 12.27
C VAL A 140 -2.46 26.90 12.30
N VAL A 141 -1.90 27.36 11.19
CA VAL A 141 -1.26 28.68 11.09
C VAL A 141 -2.27 29.81 11.36
N SER A 142 -3.48 29.73 10.76
CA SER A 142 -4.52 30.73 11.02
C SER A 142 -4.99 30.74 12.47
N SER A 143 -5.09 29.56 13.08
CA SER A 143 -5.44 29.44 14.52
C SER A 143 -4.38 30.07 15.42
N VAL A 144 -3.10 29.89 15.09
CA VAL A 144 -1.98 30.51 15.85
C VAL A 144 -1.96 32.02 15.69
N SER A 145 -2.30 32.58 14.54
CA SER A 145 -2.33 34.01 14.32
C SER A 145 -3.41 34.74 15.16
N ILE A 146 -4.44 34.02 15.60
CA ILE A 146 -5.49 34.55 16.48
C ILE A 146 -4.98 34.70 17.95
N LEU A 147 -3.97 33.90 18.35
CA LEU A 147 -3.42 33.89 19.68
C LEU A 147 -2.37 35.01 19.83
N GLN A 148 -2.66 35.98 20.66
CA GLN A 148 -1.79 37.15 20.82
C GLN A 148 -0.56 36.91 21.72
N ASP A 149 -0.66 35.96 22.67
CA ASP A 149 0.41 35.64 23.60
C ASP A 149 1.34 34.55 23.06
N LYS A 150 2.65 34.85 22.98
CA LYS A 150 3.70 33.91 22.53
C LYS A 150 3.75 32.63 23.38
N MET A 151 3.42 32.71 24.65
CA MET A 151 3.40 31.56 25.56
C MET A 151 2.24 30.64 25.24
N ILE A 152 1.07 31.19 24.93
CA ILE A 152 -0.11 30.40 24.50
C ILE A 152 0.15 29.76 23.14
N GLN A 153 0.81 30.50 22.23
CA GLN A 153 1.25 29.94 20.96
C GLN A 153 2.16 28.71 21.13
N ALA A 154 3.16 28.82 22.02
CA ALA A 154 4.08 27.70 22.31
C ALA A 154 3.34 26.49 22.91
N LEU A 155 2.42 26.71 23.85
CA LEU A 155 1.59 25.67 24.44
C LEU A 155 0.70 25.00 23.38
N PHE A 156 0.14 25.79 22.47
CA PHE A 156 -0.68 25.28 21.37
C PHE A 156 0.13 24.36 20.43
N PHE A 157 1.33 24.75 20.01
CA PHE A 157 2.23 23.93 19.21
C PHE A 157 2.62 22.63 19.91
N LEU A 158 2.95 22.66 21.19
CA LEU A 158 3.26 21.47 21.98
C LEU A 158 2.08 20.50 22.03
N ASN A 159 0.85 21.01 22.13
CA ASN A 159 -0.34 20.19 22.12
C ASN A 159 -0.58 19.56 20.72
N ILE A 160 -0.31 20.26 19.62
CA ILE A 160 -0.40 19.70 18.27
C ILE A 160 0.63 18.57 18.07
N ILE A 161 1.87 18.78 18.51
CA ILE A 161 2.90 17.73 18.44
C ILE A 161 2.47 16.51 19.26
N GLY A 162 1.99 16.74 20.49
CA GLY A 162 1.47 15.67 21.35
C GLY A 162 0.28 14.92 20.73
N LEU A 163 -0.64 15.64 20.09
CA LEU A 163 -1.78 15.07 19.36
C LEU A 163 -1.32 14.19 18.20
N ALA A 164 -0.35 14.64 17.41
CA ALA A 164 0.23 13.87 16.31
C ALA A 164 0.90 12.59 16.82
N LEU A 165 1.65 12.66 17.94
CA LEU A 165 2.28 11.47 18.54
C LEU A 165 1.24 10.48 19.09
N ALA A 166 0.18 10.95 19.74
CA ALA A 166 -0.91 10.12 20.23
C ALA A 166 -1.68 9.44 19.06
N GLY A 167 -1.93 10.18 17.98
CA GLY A 167 -2.55 9.65 16.75
C GLY A 167 -1.69 8.59 16.07
N THR A 168 -0.37 8.79 16.00
CA THR A 168 0.54 7.77 15.44
C THR A 168 0.60 6.52 16.31
N LEU A 169 0.53 6.67 17.63
CA LEU A 169 0.48 5.54 18.56
C LEU A 169 -0.84 4.78 18.45
N LEU A 170 -1.98 5.46 18.29
CA LEU A 170 -3.28 4.84 18.04
C LEU A 170 -3.25 4.03 16.75
N LYS A 171 -2.77 4.62 15.65
CA LYS A 171 -2.64 3.93 14.37
C LYS A 171 -1.79 2.67 14.52
N LYS A 172 -0.69 2.74 15.23
CA LYS A 172 0.18 1.57 15.47
C LYS A 172 -0.48 0.47 16.29
N GLN A 173 -1.32 0.81 17.24
CA GLN A 173 -2.05 -0.16 18.05
C GLN A 173 -3.15 -0.85 17.25
N MET A 174 -3.87 -0.12 16.40
CA MET A 174 -4.97 -0.65 15.57
C MET A 174 -4.48 -1.60 14.47
N TYR A 175 -3.35 -1.28 13.83
CA TYR A 175 -2.81 -2.12 12.78
C TYR A 175 -1.97 -3.26 13.37
N ASN A 176 -2.31 -4.51 12.98
CA ASN A 176 -1.60 -5.72 13.43
C ASN A 176 -0.21 -5.87 12.83
N TYR A 177 0.21 -4.96 11.93
CA TYR A 177 1.52 -5.01 11.29
C TYR A 177 2.28 -3.70 11.49
N ASP A 178 3.61 -3.82 11.60
CA ASP A 178 4.50 -2.69 11.88
C ASP A 178 4.68 -1.78 10.66
N THR A 179 3.90 -0.71 10.60
CA THR A 179 4.00 0.29 9.52
C THR A 179 5.04 1.39 9.79
N ILE A 180 5.50 1.55 11.03
CA ILE A 180 6.32 2.69 11.43
C ILE A 180 7.74 2.25 11.80
N PRO A 181 8.79 2.73 11.11
CA PRO A 181 10.17 2.22 11.23
C PRO A 181 10.89 2.56 12.54
N PHE A 182 10.42 3.58 13.31
CA PHE A 182 11.15 4.10 14.47
C PHE A 182 11.01 3.27 15.76
N CYS A 183 10.05 2.37 15.86
CA CYS A 183 9.73 1.67 17.10
C CYS A 183 10.35 0.28 17.25
N MET A 184 11.21 -0.15 16.32
CA MET A 184 11.82 -1.48 16.32
C MET A 184 13.34 -1.46 16.18
N ARG A 185 14.00 -0.48 16.78
CA ARG A 185 15.46 -0.53 16.90
C ARG A 185 15.85 -1.38 18.10
N GLY A 186 16.03 -2.68 17.85
CA GLY A 186 16.52 -3.64 18.84
C GLY A 186 15.45 -4.26 19.73
N THR A 187 15.84 -5.20 20.56
CA THR A 187 14.97 -5.96 21.48
C THR A 187 14.36 -5.14 22.62
N LYS A 188 14.86 -3.91 22.86
CA LYS A 188 14.46 -3.04 23.98
C LYS A 188 13.34 -2.05 23.65
N PHE A 189 13.10 -1.72 22.38
CA PHE A 189 12.08 -0.73 21.98
C PHE A 189 10.90 -1.42 21.26
N ASP A 190 9.76 -1.52 21.93
CA ASP A 190 8.55 -2.15 21.40
C ASP A 190 7.29 -1.45 21.92
N CYS A 191 6.79 -0.50 21.13
CA CYS A 191 5.65 0.32 21.52
C CYS A 191 4.34 -0.48 21.62
N LYS A 192 4.14 -1.52 20.78
CA LYS A 192 2.94 -2.36 20.81
C LYS A 192 2.92 -3.20 22.09
N TYR A 193 4.02 -3.85 22.41
CA TYR A 193 4.15 -4.65 23.63
C TYR A 193 3.88 -3.83 24.89
N VAL A 194 4.38 -2.57 24.93
CA VAL A 194 4.14 -1.64 26.05
C VAL A 194 2.67 -1.21 26.12
N SER A 195 2.04 -0.92 24.97
CA SER A 195 0.64 -0.49 24.92
C SER A 195 -0.32 -1.61 25.34
N ASP A 196 -0.06 -2.85 24.91
CA ASP A 196 -0.91 -4.02 25.21
C ASP A 196 -0.84 -4.41 26.69
N ARG A 197 0.28 -4.14 27.37
CA ARG A 197 0.50 -4.40 28.82
C ARG A 197 0.29 -3.19 29.70
N ASN A 198 -0.62 -2.28 29.32
CA ASN A 198 -0.96 -1.11 30.12
C ASN A 198 -1.54 -1.53 31.49
N PRO A 199 -0.97 -1.08 32.62
CA PRO A 199 -1.46 -1.43 33.96
C PRO A 199 -2.86 -0.90 34.24
N PHE A 200 -3.26 0.18 33.56
CA PHE A 200 -4.58 0.80 33.73
C PHE A 200 -5.70 0.13 32.93
N ARG A 201 -5.42 -0.84 32.05
CA ARG A 201 -6.42 -1.52 31.22
C ARG A 201 -7.52 -2.20 32.04
N ARG A 202 -7.22 -2.58 33.27
CA ARG A 202 -8.19 -3.20 34.20
C ARG A 202 -9.19 -2.19 34.76
N TRP A 203 -8.79 -0.90 34.84
CA TRP A 203 -9.58 0.15 35.47
C TRP A 203 -10.19 1.12 34.46
N ILE A 204 -9.56 1.27 33.31
CA ILE A 204 -9.97 2.20 32.27
C ILE A 204 -10.26 1.39 31.00
N PRO A 205 -11.52 1.36 30.52
CA PRO A 205 -11.92 0.57 29.36
C PRO A 205 -11.39 1.13 28.03
N PHE A 206 -10.67 2.26 28.07
CA PHE A 206 -10.11 2.92 26.90
C PHE A 206 -8.64 2.65 26.75
N ASP A 207 -8.21 2.52 25.48
CA ASP A 207 -6.80 2.38 25.13
C ASP A 207 -6.01 3.67 25.45
N LEU A 208 -4.77 3.51 25.90
CA LEU A 208 -3.90 4.61 26.30
C LEU A 208 -3.75 5.72 25.24
N PRO A 209 -3.59 5.40 23.93
CA PRO A 209 -3.55 6.42 22.89
C PRO A 209 -4.82 7.27 22.79
N VAL A 210 -5.98 6.69 23.04
CA VAL A 210 -7.28 7.42 23.02
C VAL A 210 -7.34 8.45 24.14
N LEU A 211 -6.85 8.08 25.33
CA LEU A 211 -6.71 9.04 26.43
C LEU A 211 -5.74 10.17 26.11
N GLY A 212 -4.64 9.84 25.41
CA GLY A 212 -3.69 10.86 24.92
C GLY A 212 -4.35 11.81 23.91
N LEU A 213 -5.13 11.28 22.95
CA LEU A 213 -5.90 12.10 22.01
C LEU A 213 -6.87 13.03 22.74
N PHE A 214 -7.68 12.48 23.65
CA PHE A 214 -8.61 13.24 24.46
C PHE A 214 -7.91 14.38 25.21
N PHE A 215 -6.80 14.09 25.89
CA PHE A 215 -6.04 15.08 26.65
C PHE A 215 -5.54 16.25 25.79
N PHE A 216 -4.92 15.94 24.62
CA PHE A 216 -4.38 16.99 23.75
C PHE A 216 -5.50 17.78 23.06
N ILE A 217 -6.57 17.15 22.62
CA ILE A 217 -7.75 17.83 22.02
C ILE A 217 -8.40 18.73 23.08
N PHE A 218 -8.56 18.25 24.32
CA PHE A 218 -9.07 19.05 25.41
C PHE A 218 -8.21 20.30 25.64
N CYS A 219 -6.89 20.15 25.76
CA CYS A 219 -5.99 21.28 25.97
C CYS A 219 -6.04 22.29 24.81
N ILE A 220 -6.09 21.83 23.56
CA ILE A 220 -6.21 22.69 22.38
C ILE A 220 -7.53 23.46 22.42
N SER A 221 -8.65 22.77 22.60
CA SER A 221 -9.99 23.36 22.61
C SER A 221 -10.14 24.37 23.74
N TYR A 222 -9.63 24.02 24.91
CA TYR A 222 -9.68 24.91 26.08
C TYR A 222 -8.84 26.19 25.90
N LEU A 223 -7.62 26.07 25.35
CA LEU A 223 -6.77 27.23 25.01
C LEU A 223 -7.42 28.13 23.96
N MET A 224 -8.09 27.58 22.99
CA MET A 224 -8.79 28.33 21.94
C MET A 224 -9.99 29.10 22.49
N LEU A 225 -10.74 28.51 23.41
CA LEU A 225 -11.93 29.13 24.00
C LEU A 225 -11.59 30.16 25.04
N THR A 226 -10.51 29.99 25.83
CA THR A 226 -10.17 30.87 26.92
C THR A 226 -9.16 31.94 26.54
N GLN A 227 -8.24 31.64 25.63
CA GLN A 227 -7.10 32.48 25.21
C GLN A 227 -6.19 32.95 26.38
N TYR A 228 -6.23 32.25 27.51
CA TYR A 228 -5.34 32.51 28.65
C TYR A 228 -5.06 31.21 29.43
N THR A 229 -3.95 31.22 30.19
CA THR A 229 -3.60 30.11 31.08
C THR A 229 -4.22 30.36 32.46
N ASN A 230 -4.83 29.34 33.05
CA ASN A 230 -5.46 29.39 34.36
C ASN A 230 -5.11 28.15 35.20
N PHE A 231 -5.54 28.18 36.47
CA PHE A 231 -5.32 27.12 37.44
C PHE A 231 -5.89 25.76 36.96
N ILE A 232 -7.03 25.73 36.24
CA ILE A 232 -7.65 24.51 35.73
C ILE A 232 -6.72 23.83 34.72
N LEU A 233 -6.20 24.58 33.75
CA LEU A 233 -5.28 24.03 32.74
C LEU A 233 -3.97 23.52 33.38
N TRP A 234 -3.45 24.26 34.38
CA TRP A 234 -2.29 23.82 35.14
C TRP A 234 -2.56 22.51 35.88
N THR A 235 -3.70 22.40 36.60
CA THR A 235 -4.08 21.19 37.36
C THR A 235 -4.23 19.98 36.45
N VAL A 236 -4.90 20.11 35.31
CA VAL A 236 -5.06 19.03 34.31
C VAL A 236 -3.70 18.57 33.80
N ASN A 237 -2.79 19.48 33.48
CA ASN A 237 -1.45 19.10 33.04
C ASN A 237 -0.61 18.49 34.18
N PHE A 238 -0.78 18.94 35.43
CA PHE A 238 -0.08 18.37 36.61
C PHE A 238 -0.50 16.90 36.81
N VAL A 239 -1.80 16.60 36.75
CA VAL A 239 -2.31 15.22 36.85
C VAL A 239 -1.77 14.39 35.70
N ALA A 240 -1.73 14.93 34.49
CA ALA A 240 -1.17 14.24 33.33
C ALA A 240 0.33 13.92 33.52
N VAL A 241 1.12 14.84 34.11
CA VAL A 241 2.54 14.55 34.43
C VAL A 241 2.66 13.36 35.38
N ILE A 242 1.86 13.33 36.47
CA ILE A 242 1.89 12.22 37.42
C ILE A 242 1.58 10.89 36.74
N ILE A 243 0.52 10.83 35.91
CA ILE A 243 0.14 9.63 35.18
C ILE A 243 1.26 9.19 34.25
N MET A 244 1.84 10.13 33.48
CA MET A 244 2.92 9.81 32.53
C MET A 244 4.21 9.35 33.23
N LEU A 245 4.53 9.90 34.41
CA LEU A 245 5.65 9.43 35.22
C LEU A 245 5.42 8.00 35.73
N ILE A 246 4.24 7.69 36.24
CA ILE A 246 3.87 6.34 36.68
C ILE A 246 4.01 5.35 35.51
N LEU A 247 3.50 5.68 34.33
CA LEU A 247 3.64 4.85 33.12
C LEU A 247 5.08 4.68 32.70
N THR A 248 5.90 5.72 32.78
CA THR A 248 7.33 5.66 32.46
C THR A 248 8.09 4.79 33.46
N CYS A 249 7.83 4.93 34.76
CA CYS A 249 8.39 4.05 35.78
C CYS A 249 7.98 2.57 35.57
N TYR A 250 6.72 2.34 35.22
CA TYR A 250 6.26 0.99 34.91
C TYR A 250 6.98 0.36 33.72
N GLN A 251 7.22 1.16 32.65
CA GLN A 251 8.00 0.72 31.49
C GLN A 251 9.46 0.39 31.89
N LEU A 252 10.09 1.21 32.73
CA LEU A 252 11.49 1.07 33.14
C LEU A 252 11.70 -0.15 34.04
N PHE A 253 10.86 -0.31 35.07
CA PHE A 253 11.08 -1.29 36.14
C PHE A 253 10.36 -2.62 35.92
N MET A 254 9.11 -2.57 35.40
CA MET A 254 8.29 -3.78 35.27
C MET A 254 8.38 -4.43 33.90
N ILE A 255 8.23 -3.66 32.83
CA ILE A 255 8.18 -4.21 31.46
C ILE A 255 9.59 -4.39 30.89
N ARG A 256 10.55 -3.53 31.29
CA ARG A 256 11.91 -3.46 30.74
C ARG A 256 11.97 -3.30 29.21
N LYS A 257 10.89 -2.78 28.62
CA LYS A 257 10.80 -2.37 27.23
C LYS A 257 10.28 -0.95 27.16
N TYR A 258 10.76 -0.19 26.18
CA TYR A 258 10.49 1.25 26.06
C TYR A 258 9.60 1.55 24.87
N CYS A 259 8.67 2.48 25.06
CA CYS A 259 7.90 3.08 23.98
C CYS A 259 8.42 4.48 23.70
N VAL A 260 9.04 4.69 22.53
CA VAL A 260 9.59 6.00 22.14
C VAL A 260 8.51 7.08 22.12
N TYR A 261 7.32 6.76 21.61
CA TYR A 261 6.19 7.72 21.56
C TYR A 261 5.71 8.10 22.97
N CYS A 262 5.60 7.13 23.88
CA CYS A 262 5.21 7.42 25.26
C CYS A 262 6.23 8.31 25.95
N LEU A 263 7.53 8.05 25.79
CA LEU A 263 8.59 8.89 26.33
C LEU A 263 8.56 10.30 25.75
N SER A 264 8.36 10.45 24.44
CA SER A 264 8.24 11.75 23.79
C SER A 264 7.02 12.54 24.31
N ILE A 265 5.89 11.88 24.49
CA ILE A 265 4.69 12.50 25.11
C ILE A 265 5.00 12.94 26.54
N THR A 266 5.69 12.12 27.34
CA THR A 266 6.08 12.47 28.71
C THR A 266 6.93 13.74 28.71
N ILE A 267 7.92 13.86 27.84
CA ILE A 267 8.77 15.05 27.72
C ILE A 267 7.92 16.30 27.39
N ILE A 268 6.98 16.18 26.42
CA ILE A 268 6.11 17.29 26.04
C ILE A 268 5.27 17.76 27.23
N VAL A 269 4.65 16.82 27.96
CA VAL A 269 3.80 17.14 29.10
C VAL A 269 4.64 17.81 30.24
N MET A 270 5.87 17.33 30.44
CA MET A 270 6.83 17.96 31.38
C MET A 270 7.18 19.38 30.96
N ILE A 271 7.51 19.66 29.72
CA ILE A 271 7.81 21.00 29.22
C ILE A 271 6.59 21.92 29.42
N LYS A 272 5.37 21.40 29.15
CA LYS A 272 4.14 22.18 29.32
C LYS A 272 3.93 22.64 30.76
N ILE A 273 4.19 21.81 31.77
CA ILE A 273 3.99 22.20 33.18
C ILE A 273 4.96 23.31 33.61
N PHE A 274 6.19 23.33 33.05
CA PHE A 274 7.14 24.43 33.31
C PHE A 274 6.71 25.75 32.65
N LEU A 275 6.05 25.70 31.51
CA LEU A 275 5.52 26.88 30.83
C LEU A 275 4.22 27.37 31.46
N LEU A 276 3.41 26.50 32.04
CA LEU A 276 2.16 26.86 32.68
C LEU A 276 2.41 27.44 34.07
N LYS A 277 2.15 28.75 34.26
CA LYS A 277 2.18 29.38 35.59
C LYS A 277 0.81 29.19 36.28
N PRO A 278 0.76 28.70 37.52
CA PRO A 278 -0.49 28.63 38.28
C PRO A 278 -0.99 30.06 38.59
N SER A 279 -1.94 30.51 37.81
CA SER A 279 -2.62 31.79 38.05
C SER A 279 -3.96 31.53 38.75
N LEU A 280 -4.11 32.03 39.96
CA LEU A 280 -5.37 32.02 40.74
C LEU A 280 -6.37 33.07 40.23
N ALA A 281 -6.24 33.56 39.01
CA ALA A 281 -7.21 34.46 38.40
C ALA A 281 -8.62 33.87 38.49
N THR A 282 -9.53 34.71 38.96
CA THR A 282 -10.91 34.43 39.32
C THR A 282 -11.59 33.43 38.41
N ILE A 283 -12.03 32.30 38.96
CA ILE A 283 -12.88 31.31 38.28
C ILE A 283 -14.23 32.00 38.02
N ARG A 284 -14.44 32.49 36.81
CA ARG A 284 -15.72 33.09 36.38
C ARG A 284 -16.65 32.01 35.87
N LEU A 285 -17.96 32.28 35.87
CA LEU A 285 -18.98 31.38 35.29
C LEU A 285 -18.68 31.03 33.83
N VAL A 286 -18.12 31.97 33.06
CA VAL A 286 -17.68 31.75 31.65
C VAL A 286 -16.56 30.73 31.55
N THR A 287 -15.69 30.58 32.55
CA THR A 287 -14.63 29.55 32.53
C THR A 287 -15.21 28.15 32.72
N PHE A 288 -16.31 28.01 33.44
CA PHE A 288 -16.99 26.73 33.63
C PHE A 288 -17.73 26.27 32.34
N SER A 289 -18.38 27.20 31.65
CA SER A 289 -19.01 26.88 30.32
C SER A 289 -17.96 26.48 29.29
N ASN A 290 -16.82 27.16 29.21
CA ASN A 290 -15.72 26.84 28.33
C ASN A 290 -15.09 25.47 28.66
N LEU A 291 -15.03 25.11 29.95
CA LEU A 291 -14.56 23.80 30.41
C LEU A 291 -15.47 22.68 29.88
N ILE A 292 -16.79 22.82 30.05
CA ILE A 292 -17.78 21.83 29.56
C ILE A 292 -17.71 21.74 28.04
N CYS A 293 -17.63 22.87 27.35
CA CYS A 293 -17.55 22.89 25.89
C CYS A 293 -16.26 22.22 25.40
N ALA A 294 -15.10 22.52 25.97
CA ALA A 294 -13.83 21.90 25.63
C ALA A 294 -13.84 20.39 25.93
N PHE A 295 -14.43 19.98 27.05
CA PHE A 295 -14.54 18.57 27.42
C PHE A 295 -15.44 17.81 26.45
N SER A 296 -16.64 18.33 26.15
CA SER A 296 -17.58 17.68 25.23
C SER A 296 -17.01 17.59 23.81
N LEU A 297 -16.31 18.63 23.34
CA LEU A 297 -15.63 18.62 22.05
C LEU A 297 -14.49 17.58 22.01
N ALA A 298 -13.71 17.48 23.08
CA ALA A 298 -12.64 16.49 23.18
C ALA A 298 -13.17 15.06 23.18
N VAL A 299 -14.25 14.78 23.90
CA VAL A 299 -14.91 13.46 23.88
C VAL A 299 -15.41 13.14 22.48
N LEU A 300 -16.16 14.04 21.85
CA LEU A 300 -16.72 13.85 20.52
C LEU A 300 -15.66 13.55 19.47
N LEU A 301 -14.63 14.43 19.38
CA LEU A 301 -13.55 14.28 18.41
C LEU A 301 -12.72 13.03 18.66
N SER A 302 -12.44 12.68 19.90
CA SER A 302 -11.67 11.46 20.23
C SER A 302 -12.43 10.20 19.83
N ILE A 303 -13.75 10.14 20.03
CA ILE A 303 -14.59 9.03 19.59
C ILE A 303 -14.64 8.94 18.07
N ILE A 304 -14.77 10.07 17.37
CA ILE A 304 -14.77 10.10 15.89
C ILE A 304 -13.44 9.60 15.35
N ILE A 305 -12.32 10.11 15.84
CA ILE A 305 -10.98 9.69 15.40
C ILE A 305 -10.77 8.19 15.69
N TYR A 306 -11.15 7.72 16.87
CA TYR A 306 -11.05 6.31 17.22
C TYR A 306 -11.87 5.41 16.30
N LYS A 307 -13.16 5.74 16.08
CA LYS A 307 -14.03 4.97 15.18
C LYS A 307 -13.53 4.95 13.75
N PHE A 308 -13.01 6.10 13.28
CA PHE A 308 -12.45 6.19 11.93
C PHE A 308 -11.18 5.32 11.79
N ALA A 309 -10.26 5.40 12.76
CA ALA A 309 -9.05 4.56 12.76
C ALA A 309 -9.37 3.06 12.87
N TYR A 310 -10.38 2.71 13.67
CA TYR A 310 -10.85 1.35 13.82
C TYR A 310 -11.51 0.80 12.54
N ALA A 311 -12.37 1.59 11.90
CA ALA A 311 -12.99 1.21 10.63
C ALA A 311 -11.94 1.01 9.53
N ASP A 312 -10.95 1.92 9.43
CA ASP A 312 -9.85 1.83 8.47
C ASP A 312 -9.02 0.55 8.67
N SER A 313 -8.72 0.18 9.93
CA SER A 313 -7.97 -1.04 10.24
C SER A 313 -8.72 -2.32 9.90
N ILE A 314 -10.06 -2.36 10.12
CA ILE A 314 -10.90 -3.49 9.74
C ILE A 314 -11.00 -3.62 8.22
N LEU A 315 -11.14 -2.49 7.51
CA LEU A 315 -11.20 -2.49 6.05
C LEU A 315 -9.91 -3.07 5.46
N ASP A 316 -8.74 -2.68 5.96
CA ASP A 316 -7.45 -3.24 5.53
C ASP A 316 -7.35 -4.75 5.79
N GLU A 317 -7.78 -5.21 6.97
CA GLU A 317 -7.79 -6.64 7.31
C GLU A 317 -8.72 -7.44 6.40
N LYS A 318 -9.93 -6.94 6.17
CA LYS A 318 -10.91 -7.56 5.26
C LYS A 318 -10.46 -7.55 3.81
N GLU A 319 -9.77 -6.50 3.38
CA GLU A 319 -9.20 -6.45 2.04
C GLU A 319 -8.07 -7.49 1.87
N ILE A 320 -7.22 -7.68 2.88
CA ILE A 320 -6.18 -8.73 2.87
C ILE A 320 -6.83 -10.12 2.80
N GLU A 321 -7.86 -10.39 3.61
CA GLU A 321 -8.59 -11.67 3.58
C GLU A 321 -9.23 -11.91 2.20
N LEU A 322 -9.89 -10.91 1.64
CA LEU A 322 -10.52 -10.99 0.32
C LEU A 322 -9.49 -11.25 -0.79
N LEU A 323 -8.35 -10.55 -0.78
CA LEU A 323 -7.27 -10.77 -1.74
C LEU A 323 -6.69 -12.18 -1.60
N ARG A 324 -6.54 -12.69 -0.37
CA ARG A 324 -6.07 -14.06 -0.12
C ARG A 324 -7.04 -15.10 -0.68
N LEU A 325 -8.34 -14.89 -0.50
CA LEU A 325 -9.36 -15.75 -1.10
C LEU A 325 -9.32 -15.71 -2.62
N LYS A 326 -9.30 -14.53 -3.22
CA LYS A 326 -9.21 -14.36 -4.68
C LYS A 326 -7.99 -15.05 -5.30
N ARG A 327 -6.84 -14.98 -4.62
CA ARG A 327 -5.57 -15.56 -5.09
C ARG A 327 -5.46 -17.06 -4.79
N ASN A 328 -6.48 -17.66 -4.17
CA ASN A 328 -6.49 -19.10 -3.95
C ASN A 328 -6.71 -19.83 -5.27
N LYS A 329 -5.80 -20.77 -5.62
CA LYS A 329 -5.81 -21.50 -6.88
C LYS A 329 -7.15 -22.19 -7.18
N ARG A 330 -7.79 -22.80 -6.16
CA ARG A 330 -9.08 -23.50 -6.33
C ARG A 330 -10.20 -22.53 -6.67
N ILE A 331 -10.28 -21.41 -5.93
CA ILE A 331 -11.32 -20.39 -6.18
C ILE A 331 -11.11 -19.76 -7.55
N MET A 332 -9.86 -19.46 -7.91
CA MET A 332 -9.53 -18.91 -9.22
C MET A 332 -9.96 -19.86 -10.35
N SER A 333 -9.60 -21.15 -10.27
CA SER A 333 -9.95 -22.11 -11.33
C SER A 333 -11.47 -22.25 -11.52
N GLU A 334 -12.25 -22.17 -10.45
CA GLU A 334 -13.72 -22.18 -10.52
C GLU A 334 -14.32 -20.88 -11.09
N CYS A 335 -13.65 -19.73 -10.86
CA CYS A 335 -14.10 -18.44 -11.40
C CYS A 335 -13.85 -18.28 -12.90
N PHE A 336 -12.88 -19.01 -13.48
CA PHE A 336 -12.61 -18.96 -14.91
C PHE A 336 -13.54 -19.90 -15.66
N SER A 337 -14.47 -19.36 -16.44
CA SER A 337 -15.33 -20.15 -17.32
C SER A 337 -14.66 -20.31 -18.69
N LYS A 338 -14.42 -21.55 -19.12
CA LYS A 338 -13.83 -21.83 -20.42
C LYS A 338 -14.79 -21.44 -21.53
N LYS A 339 -14.38 -20.54 -22.41
CA LYS A 339 -15.10 -20.22 -23.62
C LYS A 339 -14.13 -20.37 -24.80
N HIS A 340 -14.39 -21.32 -25.67
CA HIS A 340 -13.64 -21.38 -26.92
C HIS A 340 -14.01 -20.15 -27.74
N LEU A 341 -13.01 -19.36 -28.07
CA LEU A 341 -13.11 -18.42 -29.17
C LEU A 341 -13.46 -19.26 -30.41
N GLY A 342 -14.51 -18.91 -31.11
CA GLY A 342 -14.70 -19.27 -32.50
C GLY A 342 -13.42 -18.97 -33.27
N ASN A 343 -13.43 -18.89 -34.57
CA ASN A 343 -12.24 -18.59 -35.37
C ASN A 343 -11.48 -17.36 -34.82
N PRO A 344 -10.13 -17.40 -34.78
CA PRO A 344 -9.35 -16.26 -34.29
C PRO A 344 -9.72 -15.01 -35.09
N ILE A 345 -10.09 -13.94 -34.37
CA ILE A 345 -10.42 -12.65 -34.99
C ILE A 345 -9.20 -12.22 -35.80
N SER A 346 -9.34 -12.12 -37.12
CA SER A 346 -8.26 -11.66 -38.01
C SER A 346 -7.97 -10.19 -37.76
N ASP A 347 -6.75 -9.74 -38.01
CA ASP A 347 -6.31 -8.35 -37.98
C ASP A 347 -6.45 -7.62 -36.63
N MET A 348 -6.32 -8.37 -35.51
CA MET A 348 -6.24 -7.75 -34.19
C MET A 348 -4.93 -6.97 -34.02
N MET A 349 -5.00 -5.86 -33.28
CA MET A 349 -3.78 -5.17 -32.83
C MET A 349 -3.08 -5.99 -31.76
N GLU A 350 -1.86 -6.44 -32.04
CA GLU A 350 -1.04 -7.25 -31.13
C GLU A 350 0.19 -6.49 -30.64
N PHE A 351 0.38 -6.45 -29.31
CA PHE A 351 1.51 -5.83 -28.63
C PHE A 351 2.16 -6.82 -27.66
N GLY A 352 3.48 -6.77 -27.55
CA GLY A 352 4.25 -7.67 -26.69
C GLY A 352 4.88 -8.85 -27.40
N ASN A 353 5.11 -9.95 -26.68
CA ASN A 353 5.80 -11.11 -27.19
C ASN A 353 4.80 -12.11 -27.83
N LYS A 354 4.96 -12.41 -29.11
CA LYS A 354 4.08 -13.39 -29.82
C LYS A 354 4.18 -14.82 -29.25
N ASN A 355 5.31 -15.14 -28.63
CA ASN A 355 5.56 -16.46 -28.03
C ASN A 355 5.30 -16.43 -26.50
N ALA A 356 4.49 -15.50 -26.03
CA ALA A 356 4.16 -15.41 -24.61
C ALA A 356 3.21 -16.53 -24.18
N ASP A 357 3.38 -16.99 -22.95
CA ASP A 357 2.51 -18.02 -22.35
C ASP A 357 1.13 -17.47 -21.95
N ILE A 358 1.04 -16.16 -21.74
CA ILE A 358 -0.20 -15.50 -21.33
C ILE A 358 -0.62 -14.48 -22.39
N VAL A 359 -1.80 -14.73 -22.98
CA VAL A 359 -2.42 -13.86 -23.97
C VAL A 359 -3.59 -13.12 -23.32
N ILE A 360 -3.53 -11.80 -23.30
CA ILE A 360 -4.60 -10.94 -22.80
C ILE A 360 -5.34 -10.35 -24.00
N THR A 361 -6.60 -10.70 -24.21
CA THR A 361 -7.43 -10.08 -25.25
C THR A 361 -8.39 -9.12 -24.59
N THR A 362 -8.37 -7.85 -25.00
CA THR A 362 -9.25 -6.81 -24.45
C THR A 362 -10.19 -6.28 -25.54
N PHE A 363 -11.47 -6.28 -25.23
CA PHE A 363 -12.50 -5.63 -26.01
C PHE A 363 -12.83 -4.28 -25.34
N ILE A 364 -12.57 -3.20 -26.04
CA ILE A 364 -12.64 -1.84 -25.47
C ILE A 364 -13.50 -0.93 -26.34
N SER A 365 -14.20 0.00 -25.69
CA SER A 365 -14.88 1.12 -26.36
C SER A 365 -14.14 2.43 -26.06
N LEU A 366 -13.89 3.26 -27.09
CA LEU A 366 -13.19 4.54 -26.93
C LEU A 366 -14.01 5.58 -26.13
N HIS A 367 -15.27 5.29 -25.84
CA HIS A 367 -16.15 6.11 -25.02
C HIS A 367 -16.20 5.70 -23.55
N CYS A 368 -15.52 4.59 -23.19
CA CYS A 368 -15.58 3.99 -21.87
C CYS A 368 -14.37 4.41 -20.99
N THR A 369 -14.63 5.10 -19.89
CA THR A 369 -13.59 5.52 -18.94
C THR A 369 -12.91 4.34 -18.23
N HIS A 370 -13.65 3.25 -17.96
CA HIS A 370 -13.09 2.03 -17.39
C HIS A 370 -12.14 1.31 -18.36
N CYS A 371 -12.43 1.37 -19.67
CA CYS A 371 -11.54 0.83 -20.70
C CYS A 371 -10.18 1.51 -20.69
N ARG A 372 -10.14 2.83 -20.51
CA ARG A 372 -8.88 3.58 -20.39
C ARG A 372 -8.01 3.09 -19.24
N LYS A 373 -8.62 2.78 -18.08
CA LYS A 373 -7.89 2.24 -16.93
C LYS A 373 -7.29 0.86 -17.25
N VAL A 374 -8.09 -0.04 -17.82
CA VAL A 374 -7.64 -1.38 -18.21
C VAL A 374 -6.49 -1.31 -19.23
N VAL A 375 -6.62 -0.46 -20.26
CA VAL A 375 -5.56 -0.24 -21.26
C VAL A 375 -4.26 0.22 -20.59
N ASN A 376 -4.32 1.17 -19.68
CA ASN A 376 -3.14 1.65 -18.96
C ASN A 376 -2.52 0.55 -18.07
N ASP A 377 -3.34 -0.24 -17.39
CA ASP A 377 -2.86 -1.34 -16.56
C ASP A 377 -2.17 -2.42 -17.40
N VAL A 378 -2.72 -2.78 -18.59
CA VAL A 378 -2.09 -3.74 -19.51
C VAL A 378 -0.80 -3.19 -20.12
N ILE A 379 -0.77 -1.92 -20.53
CA ILE A 379 0.45 -1.29 -21.06
C ILE A 379 1.56 -1.29 -19.99
N ASN A 380 1.23 -0.98 -18.74
CA ASN A 380 2.19 -1.03 -17.64
C ASN A 380 2.72 -2.46 -17.43
N LEU A 381 1.84 -3.47 -17.49
CA LEU A 381 2.20 -4.87 -17.38
C LEU A 381 3.14 -5.32 -18.52
N LEU A 382 2.87 -4.93 -19.76
CA LEU A 382 3.75 -5.20 -20.91
C LEU A 382 5.11 -4.51 -20.78
N THR A 383 5.13 -3.29 -20.23
CA THR A 383 6.37 -2.53 -20.03
C THR A 383 7.25 -3.18 -18.97
N GLN A 384 6.64 -3.67 -17.89
CA GLN A 384 7.35 -4.35 -16.79
C GLN A 384 7.82 -5.76 -17.18
N PHE A 385 7.01 -6.50 -17.96
CA PHE A 385 7.28 -7.91 -18.31
C PHE A 385 7.16 -8.15 -19.81
N PRO A 386 8.04 -7.58 -20.65
CA PRO A 386 7.89 -7.57 -22.11
C PRO A 386 7.95 -8.96 -22.77
N LYS A 387 8.49 -9.97 -22.07
CA LYS A 387 8.61 -11.34 -22.59
C LYS A 387 7.45 -12.25 -22.20
N ARG A 388 6.67 -11.92 -21.16
CA ARG A 388 5.70 -12.84 -20.55
C ARG A 388 4.29 -12.72 -21.09
N PHE A 389 3.95 -11.57 -21.69
CA PHE A 389 2.58 -11.26 -22.10
C PHE A 389 2.49 -10.91 -23.58
N LEU A 390 1.41 -11.37 -24.21
CA LEU A 390 0.90 -10.87 -25.48
C LEU A 390 -0.42 -10.17 -25.22
N TRP A 391 -0.57 -8.96 -25.72
CA TRP A 391 -1.82 -8.21 -25.61
C TRP A 391 -2.47 -8.05 -26.97
N ARG A 392 -3.72 -8.49 -27.09
CA ARG A 392 -4.59 -8.34 -28.23
C ARG A 392 -5.67 -7.31 -27.94
N VAL A 393 -5.88 -6.38 -28.85
CA VAL A 393 -6.86 -5.30 -28.68
C VAL A 393 -7.86 -5.34 -29.80
N VAL A 394 -9.13 -5.38 -29.40
CA VAL A 394 -10.30 -5.24 -30.29
C VAL A 394 -11.03 -3.99 -29.85
N ILE A 395 -11.29 -3.09 -30.78
CA ILE A 395 -11.97 -1.82 -30.49
C ILE A 395 -13.40 -1.88 -30.99
N ASP A 396 -14.33 -1.55 -30.12
CA ASP A 396 -15.75 -1.40 -30.46
C ASP A 396 -16.00 -0.23 -31.39
N GLY A 397 -17.00 -0.38 -32.25
CA GLY A 397 -17.41 0.62 -33.21
C GLY A 397 -18.86 0.48 -33.66
N VAL A 398 -19.31 1.38 -34.50
CA VAL A 398 -20.65 1.33 -35.07
C VAL A 398 -20.62 0.52 -36.36
N TYR A 399 -21.38 -0.58 -36.38
CA TYR A 399 -21.47 -1.48 -37.53
C TYR A 399 -22.93 -1.83 -37.85
N HIS A 400 -23.27 -1.74 -39.13
CA HIS A 400 -24.48 -2.29 -39.66
C HIS A 400 -24.17 -2.86 -41.07
N PRO A 401 -24.64 -4.09 -41.44
CA PRO A 401 -24.30 -4.71 -42.72
C PRO A 401 -24.62 -3.83 -43.97
N ALA A 402 -25.73 -3.07 -43.93
CA ALA A 402 -26.15 -2.21 -45.04
C ALA A 402 -25.52 -0.81 -45.00
N MET A 403 -24.55 -0.52 -44.11
CA MET A 403 -23.97 0.83 -44.01
C MET A 403 -23.00 1.09 -45.17
N PRO A 404 -23.17 2.23 -45.91
CA PRO A 404 -22.22 2.64 -46.94
C PRO A 404 -20.81 2.84 -46.37
N GLU A 405 -19.78 2.60 -47.20
CA GLU A 405 -18.38 2.58 -46.78
C GLU A 405 -17.88 3.94 -46.31
N ASP A 406 -18.29 5.00 -46.97
CA ASP A 406 -17.96 6.39 -46.62
C ASP A 406 -18.57 6.81 -45.28
N VAL A 407 -19.80 6.39 -44.99
CA VAL A 407 -20.49 6.62 -43.71
C VAL A 407 -19.82 5.83 -42.60
N PHE A 408 -19.48 4.56 -42.85
CA PHE A 408 -18.78 3.70 -41.93
C PHE A 408 -17.41 4.29 -41.54
N ALA A 409 -16.61 4.70 -42.54
CA ALA A 409 -15.31 5.30 -42.31
C ALA A 409 -15.37 6.62 -41.52
N LYS A 410 -16.39 7.46 -41.80
CA LYS A 410 -16.59 8.71 -41.07
C LYS A 410 -16.98 8.52 -39.60
N ILE A 411 -17.88 7.57 -39.33
CA ILE A 411 -18.33 7.29 -37.97
C ILE A 411 -17.20 6.66 -37.15
N ASN A 412 -16.47 5.73 -37.72
CA ASN A 412 -15.40 4.98 -37.05
C ASN A 412 -14.00 5.59 -37.29
N ALA A 413 -13.91 6.88 -37.61
CA ALA A 413 -12.64 7.52 -37.98
C ALA A 413 -11.53 7.45 -36.91
N ARG A 414 -11.88 7.42 -35.63
CA ARG A 414 -10.90 7.26 -34.52
C ARG A 414 -10.32 5.85 -34.52
N GLN A 415 -11.15 4.85 -34.62
CA GLN A 415 -10.78 3.43 -34.62
C GLN A 415 -9.90 3.10 -35.83
N LEU A 416 -10.30 3.53 -37.00
CA LEU A 416 -9.53 3.38 -38.23
C LEU A 416 -8.18 4.10 -38.17
N ASN A 417 -8.10 5.25 -37.51
CA ASN A 417 -6.84 5.95 -37.29
C ASN A 417 -5.90 5.16 -36.36
N LEU A 418 -6.42 4.51 -35.33
CA LEU A 418 -5.62 3.63 -34.48
C LEU A 418 -5.08 2.42 -35.25
N LEU A 419 -5.91 1.78 -36.06
CA LEU A 419 -5.47 0.67 -36.94
C LEU A 419 -4.39 1.13 -37.91
N ARG A 420 -4.54 2.28 -38.54
CA ARG A 420 -3.53 2.85 -39.39
C ARG A 420 -2.20 3.09 -38.65
N LEU A 421 -2.26 3.72 -37.45
CA LEU A 421 -1.08 3.92 -36.61
C LEU A 421 -0.42 2.61 -36.21
N TYR A 422 -1.21 1.58 -35.91
CA TYR A 422 -0.69 0.26 -35.59
C TYR A 422 0.13 -0.36 -36.72
N HIS A 423 -0.34 -0.25 -37.98
CA HIS A 423 0.38 -0.74 -39.14
C HIS A 423 1.62 0.11 -39.48
N GLN A 424 1.61 1.41 -39.21
CA GLN A 424 2.72 2.32 -39.46
C GLN A 424 3.77 2.25 -38.34
N ASP A 425 3.37 2.41 -37.09
CA ASP A 425 4.24 2.40 -35.91
C ASP A 425 3.50 1.93 -34.67
N LYS A 426 3.78 0.70 -34.25
CA LYS A 426 3.19 0.10 -33.05
C LYS A 426 3.46 0.90 -31.76
N LYS A 427 4.62 1.58 -31.64
CA LYS A 427 4.96 2.39 -30.46
C LYS A 427 4.11 3.65 -30.40
N GLN A 428 3.89 4.32 -31.52
CA GLN A 428 3.00 5.47 -31.59
C GLN A 428 1.54 5.10 -31.31
N CYS A 429 1.07 3.95 -31.84
CA CYS A 429 -0.25 3.44 -31.53
C CYS A 429 -0.44 3.17 -30.03
N MET A 430 0.51 2.53 -29.39
CA MET A 430 0.50 2.28 -27.93
C MET A 430 0.50 3.57 -27.13
N LYS A 431 1.27 4.58 -27.55
CA LYS A 431 1.29 5.91 -26.94
C LYS A 431 -0.06 6.63 -27.07
N ALA A 432 -0.71 6.53 -28.24
CA ALA A 432 -2.04 7.10 -28.48
C ALA A 432 -3.11 6.42 -27.61
N LEU A 433 -3.07 5.09 -27.48
CA LEU A 433 -3.93 4.31 -26.57
C LEU A 433 -3.72 4.73 -25.10
N ARG A 434 -2.48 4.84 -24.64
CA ARG A 434 -2.14 5.27 -23.27
C ARG A 434 -2.64 6.67 -22.94
N GLY A 435 -2.42 7.61 -23.88
CA GLY A 435 -2.84 9.01 -23.72
C GLY A 435 -4.36 9.20 -23.89
N TRP A 436 -5.04 8.20 -24.49
CA TRP A 436 -6.44 8.28 -24.90
C TRP A 436 -6.71 9.47 -25.82
N ASN A 437 -5.67 9.94 -26.53
CA ASN A 437 -5.71 11.07 -27.44
C ASN A 437 -5.69 10.58 -28.90
N ILE A 438 -6.85 10.23 -29.39
CA ILE A 438 -7.02 9.64 -30.70
C ILE A 438 -7.70 10.65 -31.62
N MET A 439 -6.96 11.12 -32.61
CA MET A 439 -7.47 12.09 -33.59
C MET A 439 -8.48 11.45 -34.55
N ARG A 440 -9.43 12.24 -35.00
CA ARG A 440 -10.35 11.87 -36.08
C ARG A 440 -9.70 12.27 -37.43
N ASN A 441 -9.25 11.28 -38.17
CA ASN A 441 -8.75 11.46 -39.52
C ASN A 441 -9.65 10.72 -40.50
N ASN A 442 -9.95 11.35 -41.61
CA ASN A 442 -10.73 10.69 -42.67
C ASN A 442 -9.80 9.69 -43.40
N ILE A 443 -10.02 8.40 -43.19
CA ILE A 443 -9.23 7.33 -43.78
C ILE A 443 -10.01 6.75 -44.95
N LYS A 444 -9.37 6.76 -46.13
CA LYS A 444 -9.93 6.19 -47.37
C LYS A 444 -9.29 4.91 -47.80
N ASP A 445 -8.54 4.25 -46.90
CA ASP A 445 -7.88 2.98 -47.16
C ASP A 445 -8.90 1.84 -47.11
N ALA A 446 -9.27 1.33 -48.30
CA ALA A 446 -10.27 0.27 -48.44
C ALA A 446 -9.89 -1.03 -47.70
N TYR A 447 -8.59 -1.34 -47.63
CA TYR A 447 -8.12 -2.52 -46.89
C TYR A 447 -8.40 -2.39 -45.39
N LEU A 448 -8.04 -1.27 -44.79
CA LEU A 448 -8.27 -1.02 -43.37
C LEU A 448 -9.76 -0.95 -43.04
N ILE A 449 -10.58 -0.38 -43.93
CA ILE A 449 -12.03 -0.32 -43.74
C ILE A 449 -12.63 -1.75 -43.80
N ALA A 450 -12.23 -2.55 -44.75
CA ALA A 450 -12.71 -3.93 -44.86
C ALA A 450 -12.28 -4.79 -43.66
N ALA A 451 -11.02 -4.71 -43.25
CA ALA A 451 -10.49 -5.42 -42.10
C ALA A 451 -11.24 -5.04 -40.81
N TYR A 452 -11.50 -3.74 -40.60
CA TYR A 452 -12.23 -3.29 -39.42
C TYR A 452 -13.72 -3.67 -39.45
N ARG A 453 -14.36 -3.67 -40.63
CA ARG A 453 -15.73 -4.22 -40.78
C ARG A 453 -15.81 -5.67 -40.36
N HIS A 454 -14.90 -6.47 -40.88
CA HIS A 454 -14.85 -7.90 -40.53
C HIS A 454 -14.61 -8.12 -39.02
N GLN A 455 -13.75 -7.32 -38.42
CA GLN A 455 -13.54 -7.33 -36.97
C GLN A 455 -14.82 -7.04 -36.18
N LEU A 456 -15.60 -6.02 -36.59
CA LEU A 456 -16.86 -5.68 -35.93
C LEU A 456 -17.97 -6.73 -36.16
N GLU A 457 -18.00 -7.35 -37.31
CA GLU A 457 -18.91 -8.47 -37.61
C GLU A 457 -18.65 -9.65 -36.69
N MET A 458 -17.40 -10.03 -36.52
CA MET A 458 -17.00 -11.07 -35.57
C MET A 458 -17.32 -10.67 -34.12
N LEU A 459 -17.14 -9.39 -33.75
CA LEU A 459 -17.48 -8.89 -32.43
C LEU A 459 -18.98 -9.03 -32.13
N GLN A 460 -19.85 -8.80 -33.13
CA GLN A 460 -21.29 -8.99 -32.97
C GLN A 460 -21.67 -10.47 -32.80
N SER A 461 -20.98 -11.40 -33.49
CA SER A 461 -21.22 -12.83 -33.32
C SER A 461 -20.88 -13.36 -31.93
N GLU A 462 -19.94 -12.72 -31.24
CA GLU A 462 -19.52 -13.06 -29.87
C GLU A 462 -20.45 -12.53 -28.76
N ASN A 463 -21.50 -11.78 -29.09
CA ASN A 463 -22.50 -11.24 -28.15
C ASN A 463 -21.88 -10.46 -26.97
N ILE A 464 -20.80 -9.70 -27.20
CA ILE A 464 -20.16 -8.89 -26.17
C ILE A 464 -21.02 -7.65 -25.91
N SER A 465 -21.70 -7.63 -24.78
CA SER A 465 -22.67 -6.59 -24.41
C SER A 465 -22.12 -5.50 -23.49
N HIS A 466 -20.93 -5.67 -22.95
CA HIS A 466 -20.34 -4.72 -21.99
C HIS A 466 -18.84 -4.56 -22.17
N TYR A 467 -18.35 -3.32 -21.92
CA TYR A 467 -16.94 -2.94 -22.03
C TYR A 467 -16.43 -2.37 -20.71
N PRO A 468 -15.16 -2.63 -20.33
CA PRO A 468 -14.20 -3.52 -20.98
C PRO A 468 -14.61 -4.99 -20.81
N HIS A 469 -14.44 -5.81 -21.86
CA HIS A 469 -14.50 -7.25 -21.77
C HIS A 469 -13.10 -7.81 -21.96
N ILE A 470 -12.71 -8.78 -21.16
CA ILE A 470 -11.32 -9.24 -21.12
C ILE A 470 -11.31 -10.76 -21.16
N TRP A 471 -10.42 -11.30 -21.99
CA TRP A 471 -10.10 -12.72 -21.98
C TRP A 471 -8.62 -12.90 -21.67
N VAL A 472 -8.32 -13.97 -20.93
CA VAL A 472 -6.94 -14.38 -20.64
C VAL A 472 -6.79 -15.81 -21.16
N ASN A 473 -5.93 -15.99 -22.13
CA ASN A 473 -5.90 -17.17 -22.98
C ASN A 473 -7.32 -17.37 -23.59
N ASP A 474 -7.94 -18.52 -23.45
CA ASP A 474 -9.29 -18.79 -23.96
C ASP A 474 -10.37 -18.69 -22.87
N TYR A 475 -10.06 -18.04 -21.73
CA TYR A 475 -10.96 -17.89 -20.60
C TYR A 475 -11.47 -16.49 -20.44
N ILE A 476 -12.76 -16.34 -20.12
CA ILE A 476 -13.33 -15.05 -19.75
C ILE A 476 -12.71 -14.63 -18.41
N PHE A 477 -12.12 -13.45 -18.39
CA PHE A 477 -11.53 -12.88 -17.16
C PHE A 477 -12.63 -12.41 -16.21
N PRO A 478 -12.74 -12.96 -14.98
CA PRO A 478 -13.82 -12.63 -14.08
C PRO A 478 -13.77 -11.16 -13.63
N LYS A 479 -14.94 -10.55 -13.44
CA LYS A 479 -15.08 -9.13 -13.05
C LYS A 479 -14.48 -8.80 -11.66
N GLU A 480 -14.37 -9.81 -10.83
CA GLU A 480 -13.83 -9.75 -9.48
C GLU A 480 -12.32 -9.52 -9.47
N TYR A 481 -11.63 -9.82 -10.58
CA TYR A 481 -10.17 -9.69 -10.72
C TYR A 481 -9.78 -8.44 -11.47
N THR A 482 -8.57 -7.97 -11.20
CA THR A 482 -7.92 -6.85 -11.90
C THR A 482 -6.74 -7.35 -12.73
N ILE A 483 -6.33 -6.59 -13.74
CA ILE A 483 -5.14 -6.92 -14.55
C ILE A 483 -3.90 -7.12 -13.69
N LYS A 484 -3.80 -6.40 -12.56
CA LYS A 484 -2.67 -6.54 -11.61
C LYS A 484 -2.67 -7.90 -10.91
N ASP A 485 -3.83 -8.50 -10.69
CA ASP A 485 -3.92 -9.82 -10.06
C ASP A 485 -3.27 -10.90 -10.92
N LEU A 486 -3.19 -10.70 -12.26
CA LEU A 486 -2.49 -11.60 -13.17
C LEU A 486 -1.01 -11.80 -12.79
N LEU A 487 -0.36 -10.77 -12.20
CA LEU A 487 1.03 -10.86 -11.75
C LEU A 487 1.24 -11.88 -10.63
N CYS A 488 0.25 -12.03 -9.76
CA CYS A 488 0.30 -12.96 -8.64
C CYS A 488 -0.15 -14.38 -9.02
N MET A 489 -0.77 -14.54 -10.20
CA MET A 489 -1.44 -15.79 -10.63
C MET A 489 -0.87 -16.37 -11.94
N GLN A 490 0.34 -15.93 -12.35
CA GLN A 490 0.93 -16.33 -13.64
C GLN A 490 1.07 -17.83 -13.78
N ASP A 491 1.62 -18.50 -12.76
CA ASP A 491 1.87 -19.94 -12.80
C ASP A 491 0.56 -20.74 -12.85
N GLU A 492 -0.46 -20.26 -12.15
CA GLU A 492 -1.79 -20.85 -12.14
C GLU A 492 -2.50 -20.69 -13.50
N ILE A 493 -2.35 -19.53 -14.15
CA ILE A 493 -2.95 -19.26 -15.47
C ILE A 493 -2.28 -20.09 -16.56
N ILE A 494 -0.96 -20.26 -16.50
CA ILE A 494 -0.23 -21.12 -17.43
C ILE A 494 -0.71 -22.58 -17.30
N GLN A 495 -1.03 -23.04 -16.09
CA GLN A 495 -1.54 -24.40 -15.84
C GLN A 495 -2.99 -24.61 -16.32
N LEU A 496 -3.77 -23.55 -16.57
CA LEU A 496 -5.11 -23.62 -17.13
C LEU A 496 -5.10 -23.84 -18.66
N ARG A 497 -3.94 -23.68 -19.31
CA ARG A 497 -3.74 -23.86 -20.75
C ARG A 497 -3.66 -25.34 -21.10
#